data_2d95d1a66da2474057bdc13065f7cab6
#
_entry.id   2d95d1a66da2474057bdc13065f7cab6
#
_cell.length_a   1.000
_cell.length_b   1.000
_cell.length_c   1.000
_cell.angle_alpha   90.00
_cell.angle_beta   90.00
_cell.angle_gamma   90.00
#
_symmetry.space_group_name_H-M   'P 1'
#
loop_
_entity.id
_entity.type
_entity.pdbx_description
1 polymer ?
#
loop_
_entity_poly.entity_id
_entity_poly.type
_entity_poly.pdbx_seq_one_letter_code
_entity_poly.pdbx_strand_id
1 'polypeptide(L)'
;MTPKKVIDEINSVWSEIILQFKKVSNDTIYVTIPDSYYLTERIGTSGASNYMASTTYGLTELKGIKYVHYDFEEGEHLSPGTMTREDYKNYR
;
A
#
# COMPACT_ATOMS: atom_id res chain seq x y z
N MET A 1 5.09 17.24 -3.72
CA MET A 1 4.85 15.79 -3.84
C MET A 1 3.37 15.53 -3.97
N THR A 2 2.99 14.67 -4.90
CA THR A 2 1.59 14.37 -5.18
C THR A 2 1.33 12.87 -5.02
N PRO A 3 0.07 12.47 -4.81
CA PRO A 3 -0.25 11.04 -4.73
C PRO A 3 0.23 10.27 -5.97
N LYS A 4 0.04 10.84 -7.15
CA LYS A 4 0.47 10.18 -8.38
C LYS A 4 1.97 9.92 -8.41
N LYS A 5 2.77 10.88 -8.00
CA LYS A 5 4.23 10.72 -7.99
C LYS A 5 4.67 9.63 -7.02
N VAL A 6 4.08 9.61 -5.83
CA VAL A 6 4.42 8.61 -4.84
C VAL A 6 4.04 7.22 -5.36
N ILE A 7 2.85 7.10 -5.93
CA ILE A 7 2.38 5.82 -6.46
C ILE A 7 3.25 5.36 -7.64
N ASP A 8 3.64 6.28 -8.52
CA ASP A 8 4.53 5.93 -9.63
C ASP A 8 5.87 5.39 -9.13
N GLU A 9 6.41 6.01 -8.07
CA GLU A 9 7.66 5.54 -7.48
C GLU A 9 7.50 4.15 -6.85
N ILE A 10 6.40 3.93 -6.15
CA ILE A 10 6.11 2.62 -5.55
C ILE A 10 6.02 1.57 -6.64
N ASN A 11 5.30 1.85 -7.72
CA ASN A 11 5.14 0.92 -8.83
C ASN A 11 6.47 0.64 -9.54
N SER A 12 7.37 1.60 -9.53
CA SER A 12 8.69 1.44 -10.12
C SER A 12 9.53 0.44 -9.33
N VAL A 13 9.41 0.46 -8.00
CA VAL A 13 10.16 -0.44 -7.12
C VAL A 13 9.52 -1.83 -7.09
N TRP A 14 8.20 -1.87 -7.02
CA TRP A 14 7.44 -3.12 -6.90
C TRP A 14 6.69 -3.39 -8.20
N SER A 15 7.44 -3.71 -9.26
CA SER A 15 6.87 -3.80 -10.61
C SER A 15 5.82 -4.90 -10.78
N GLU A 16 5.82 -5.89 -9.89
CA GLU A 16 4.86 -7.00 -9.96
C GLU A 16 3.51 -6.64 -9.32
N ILE A 17 3.45 -5.52 -8.61
CA ILE A 17 2.25 -5.10 -7.88
C ILE A 17 1.90 -3.69 -8.31
N ILE A 18 0.81 -3.56 -9.08
CA ILE A 18 0.41 -2.26 -9.60
C ILE A 18 -0.60 -1.62 -8.64
N LEU A 19 -0.20 -0.50 -8.07
CA LEU A 19 -1.03 0.28 -7.16
C LEU A 19 -1.70 1.39 -7.94
N GLN A 20 -2.98 1.61 -7.70
CA GLN A 20 -3.74 2.67 -8.37
C GLN A 20 -4.39 3.59 -7.35
N PHE A 21 -4.35 4.87 -7.64
CA PHE A 21 -4.98 5.90 -6.80
C PHE A 21 -6.48 5.91 -7.02
N LYS A 22 -7.25 6.02 -5.93
CA LYS A 22 -8.70 6.18 -6.00
C LYS A 22 -9.12 7.59 -5.59
N LYS A 23 -8.81 7.97 -4.36
CA LYS A 23 -9.22 9.30 -3.86
C LYS A 23 -8.51 9.59 -2.54
N VAL A 24 -8.62 10.84 -2.10
CA VAL A 24 -8.24 11.25 -0.75
C VAL A 24 -9.50 11.81 -0.10
N SER A 25 -9.76 11.39 1.12
CA SER A 25 -10.88 11.92 1.92
C SER A 25 -10.37 12.13 3.32
N ASN A 26 -10.45 13.38 3.80
CA ASN A 26 -9.91 13.75 5.10
C ASN A 26 -8.42 13.40 5.20
N ASP A 27 -8.03 12.56 6.13
CA ASP A 27 -6.64 12.18 6.34
C ASP A 27 -6.32 10.78 5.77
N THR A 28 -7.20 10.24 4.92
CA THR A 28 -7.06 8.89 4.37
C THR A 28 -6.89 8.95 2.86
N ILE A 29 -5.87 8.25 2.35
CA ILE A 29 -5.74 8.04 0.91
C ILE A 29 -6.26 6.63 0.60
N TYR A 30 -7.08 6.54 -0.45
CA TYR A 30 -7.70 5.28 -0.89
C TYR A 30 -6.99 4.83 -2.15
N VAL A 31 -6.48 3.60 -2.11
CA VAL A 31 -5.78 3.00 -3.25
C VAL A 31 -6.33 1.61 -3.51
N THR A 32 -6.12 1.11 -4.71
CA THR A 32 -6.55 -0.23 -5.08
C THR A 32 -5.42 -0.97 -5.78
N ILE A 33 -5.42 -2.29 -5.66
CA ILE A 33 -4.50 -3.17 -6.36
C ILE A 33 -5.35 -4.11 -7.19
N PRO A 34 -5.59 -3.78 -8.48
CA PRO A 34 -6.53 -4.54 -9.30
C PRO A 34 -6.16 -6.01 -9.47
N ASP A 35 -4.86 -6.30 -9.54
CA ASP A 35 -4.38 -7.69 -9.60
C ASP A 35 -3.48 -7.92 -8.39
N SER A 36 -4.06 -8.47 -7.34
CA SER A 36 -3.35 -8.68 -6.09
C SER A 36 -2.76 -10.08 -5.93
N TYR A 37 -2.84 -10.91 -6.96
CA TYR A 37 -2.40 -12.29 -6.86
C TYR A 37 -0.94 -12.41 -6.42
N TYR A 38 -0.04 -11.64 -7.05
CA TYR A 38 1.37 -11.69 -6.70
C TYR A 38 1.58 -11.33 -5.22
N LEU A 39 0.92 -10.28 -4.77
CA LEU A 39 1.03 -9.79 -3.40
C LEU A 39 0.47 -10.80 -2.40
N THR A 40 -0.68 -11.39 -2.69
CA THR A 40 -1.39 -12.22 -1.73
C THR A 40 -0.96 -13.68 -1.77
N GLU A 41 -0.41 -14.16 -2.92
CA GLU A 41 -0.14 -15.58 -3.10
C GLU A 41 1.30 -15.93 -3.47
N ARG A 42 2.03 -15.03 -4.11
CA ARG A 42 3.35 -15.35 -4.68
C ARG A 42 4.53 -14.80 -3.91
N ILE A 43 4.40 -13.59 -3.38
CA ILE A 43 5.52 -12.89 -2.76
C ILE A 43 5.90 -13.45 -1.38
N GLY A 44 4.98 -14.17 -0.74
CA GLY A 44 5.19 -14.72 0.60
C GLY A 44 4.83 -13.73 1.70
N THR A 45 4.73 -14.24 2.92
CA THR A 45 4.30 -13.42 4.07
C THR A 45 5.24 -12.26 4.34
N SER A 46 6.55 -12.52 4.35
CA SER A 46 7.54 -11.46 4.62
C SER A 46 7.54 -10.40 3.53
N GLY A 47 7.46 -10.84 2.25
CA GLY A 47 7.41 -9.90 1.15
C GLY A 47 6.16 -9.06 1.15
N ALA A 48 5.01 -9.67 1.47
CA ALA A 48 3.75 -8.95 1.56
C ALA A 48 3.82 -7.89 2.65
N SER A 49 4.35 -8.23 3.82
CA SER A 49 4.50 -7.28 4.92
C SER A 49 5.45 -6.14 4.55
N ASN A 50 6.55 -6.45 3.88
CA ASN A 50 7.50 -5.43 3.43
C ASN A 50 6.84 -4.47 2.44
N TYR A 51 6.07 -5.00 1.50
CA TYR A 51 5.36 -4.16 0.54
C TYR A 51 4.40 -3.22 1.25
N MET A 52 3.58 -3.77 2.16
CA MET A 52 2.59 -2.96 2.87
C MET A 52 3.26 -1.89 3.74
N ALA A 53 4.32 -2.25 4.45
CA ALA A 53 5.04 -1.30 5.28
C ALA A 53 5.64 -0.17 4.44
N SER A 54 6.37 -0.52 3.38
CA SER A 54 7.00 0.47 2.50
C SER A 54 5.98 1.40 1.87
N THR A 55 4.90 0.82 1.37
CA THR A 55 3.85 1.58 0.69
C THR A 55 3.12 2.50 1.66
N THR A 56 2.80 1.99 2.86
CA THR A 56 2.12 2.80 3.86
C THR A 56 3.00 3.96 4.32
N TYR A 57 4.29 3.71 4.56
CA TYR A 57 5.20 4.79 4.91
C TYR A 57 5.33 5.80 3.78
N GLY A 58 5.45 5.33 2.54
CA GLY A 58 5.57 6.24 1.39
C GLY A 58 4.34 7.13 1.23
N LEU A 59 3.16 6.55 1.30
CA LEU A 59 1.92 7.31 1.10
C LEU A 59 1.64 8.26 2.26
N THR A 60 1.99 7.90 3.49
CA THR A 60 1.78 8.77 4.63
C THR A 60 2.82 9.87 4.76
N GLU A 61 3.81 9.92 3.85
CA GLU A 61 4.69 11.09 3.73
C GLU A 61 3.94 12.26 3.10
N LEU A 62 2.86 11.98 2.39
CA LEU A 62 2.04 13.05 1.81
C LEU A 62 1.42 13.88 2.93
N LYS A 63 1.45 15.20 2.77
CA LYS A 63 0.97 16.12 3.80
C LYS A 63 -0.48 15.83 4.15
N GLY A 64 -0.73 15.64 5.45
CA GLY A 64 -2.10 15.45 5.95
C GLY A 64 -2.61 14.01 5.85
N ILE A 65 -1.83 13.10 5.28
CA ILE A 65 -2.25 11.70 5.13
C ILE A 65 -1.72 10.88 6.30
N LYS A 66 -2.64 10.28 7.05
CA LYS A 66 -2.30 9.44 8.21
C LYS A 66 -2.69 7.99 8.00
N TYR A 67 -3.66 7.72 7.13
CA TYR A 67 -4.19 6.38 6.89
C TYR A 67 -4.14 6.04 5.42
N VAL A 68 -3.91 4.77 5.11
CA VAL A 68 -4.00 4.26 3.75
C VAL A 68 -5.04 3.17 3.73
N HIS A 69 -6.07 3.33 2.91
CA HIS A 69 -7.09 2.31 2.75
C HIS A 69 -6.79 1.53 1.48
N TYR A 70 -6.50 0.23 1.66
CA TYR A 70 -6.16 -0.66 0.56
C TYR A 70 -7.38 -1.46 0.16
N ASP A 71 -7.69 -1.46 -1.13
CA ASP A 71 -8.79 -2.23 -1.69
C ASP A 71 -8.18 -3.24 -2.68
N PHE A 72 -8.29 -4.53 -2.37
CA PHE A 72 -7.83 -5.61 -3.23
C PHE A 72 -8.50 -6.91 -2.81
N GLU A 73 -8.40 -7.90 -3.69
CA GLU A 73 -8.96 -9.21 -3.39
C GLU A 73 -8.10 -9.91 -2.34
N GLU A 74 -8.75 -10.36 -1.28
CA GLU A 74 -8.06 -11.03 -0.17
C GLU A 74 -7.46 -12.37 -0.62
N GLY A 75 -6.27 -12.69 -0.09
CA GLY A 75 -5.61 -13.95 -0.35
C GLY A 75 -4.96 -14.50 0.91
N GLU A 76 -4.13 -15.52 0.76
CA GLU A 76 -3.56 -16.23 1.91
C GLU A 76 -2.63 -15.38 2.76
N HIS A 77 -1.85 -14.49 2.14
CA HIS A 77 -0.82 -13.77 2.86
C HIS A 77 -1.24 -12.38 3.30
N LEU A 78 -2.39 -11.90 2.86
CA LEU A 78 -2.75 -10.52 3.14
C LEU A 78 -4.23 -10.26 2.93
N SER A 79 -4.78 -9.40 3.77
CA SER A 79 -6.17 -8.94 3.68
C SER A 79 -6.21 -7.45 3.43
N PRO A 80 -7.24 -6.95 2.71
CA PRO A 80 -7.40 -5.51 2.51
C PRO A 80 -7.81 -4.82 3.79
N GLY A 81 -7.77 -3.49 3.79
CA GLY A 81 -8.20 -2.70 4.94
C GLY A 81 -7.44 -1.40 5.07
N THR A 82 -7.67 -0.70 6.16
CA THR A 82 -7.04 0.58 6.45
C THR A 82 -5.85 0.37 7.37
N MET A 83 -4.70 0.93 6.96
CA MET A 83 -3.45 0.74 7.68
C MET A 83 -2.83 2.08 8.03
N THR A 84 -2.00 2.09 9.09
CA THR A 84 -1.26 3.26 9.52
C THR A 84 0.20 2.88 9.72
N ARG A 85 1.04 3.88 9.98
CA ARG A 85 2.44 3.62 10.32
C ARG A 85 2.56 2.79 11.59
N GLU A 86 1.61 2.94 12.50
CA GLU A 86 1.60 2.21 13.75
C GLU A 86 1.56 0.70 13.51
N ASP A 87 0.84 0.28 12.47
CA ASP A 87 0.74 -1.15 12.14
C ASP A 87 2.07 -1.76 11.73
N TYR A 88 3.03 -0.93 11.30
CA TYR A 88 4.31 -1.41 10.75
C TYR A 88 5.51 -0.84 11.46
N LYS A 89 5.35 -0.33 12.67
CA LYS A 89 6.44 0.36 13.36
C LYS A 89 7.66 -0.53 13.61
N ASN A 90 7.47 -1.83 13.65
CA ASN A 90 8.57 -2.77 13.89
C ASN A 90 9.29 -3.21 12.62
N TYR A 91 8.89 -2.68 11.46
CA TYR A 91 9.50 -3.01 10.18
C TYR A 91 10.58 -2.02 9.77
N ARG A 92 10.88 -1.04 10.61
CA ARG A 92 11.85 0.00 10.29
C ARG A 92 13.16 -0.23 10.99
#